data_a005b0c423e606a3e6d9267cf537bec1
#
_entry.id   a005b0c423e606a3e6d9267cf537bec1
#
_cell.length_a   1.000
_cell.length_b   1.000
_cell.length_c   1.000
_cell.angle_alpha   90.00
_cell.angle_beta   90.00
_cell.angle_gamma   90.00
#
_symmetry.space_group_name_H-M   'P 1'
#
loop_
_entity.id
_entity.type
_entity.pdbx_description
1 polymer ?
#
loop_
_entity_poly.entity_id
_entity_poly.type
_entity_poly.pdbx_seq_one_letter_code
_entity_poly.pdbx_strand_id
1 'polypeptide(L)'
;DAIVLFDGTNLNNFENKDLELNDGAMIMAMGNQQTIDSFGDVQLHIEWLSPTPSENSGQNKGNSGVIFMGLYEVQVLNSYQSKTYPDGQAGAVYGVRPPMVNAMRPADQWQNYDIFFRAPRFNVEGSVDTPAHVTVVHNGVLVQFNQIYNGPSEWRKNGVYKPHADKLPLKFQWHNSPVKYRNIWIRPLDEYSNLDANSKR
;
A
#
# COMPACT_ATOMS: atom_id res chain seq x y z
N ASP A 1 15.98 12.58 -4.64
CA ASP A 1 15.37 12.44 -3.31
C ASP A 1 14.50 11.18 -3.14
N ALA A 2 14.31 10.37 -4.20
CA ALA A 2 13.65 9.08 -4.08
C ALA A 2 14.63 8.02 -3.57
N ILE A 3 14.14 7.16 -2.69
CA ILE A 3 14.86 6.01 -2.14
C ILE A 3 14.40 4.77 -2.89
N VAL A 4 15.33 4.07 -3.54
CA VAL A 4 15.02 2.78 -4.17
C VAL A 4 14.97 1.72 -3.07
N LEU A 5 13.79 1.17 -2.82
CA LEU A 5 13.60 0.09 -1.85
C LEU A 5 13.93 -1.27 -2.44
N PHE A 6 13.57 -1.50 -3.73
CA PHE A 6 13.82 -2.74 -4.43
C PHE A 6 13.99 -2.51 -5.93
N ASP A 7 15.15 -2.86 -6.46
CA ASP A 7 15.52 -2.77 -7.87
C ASP A 7 15.58 -4.13 -8.58
N GLY A 8 15.21 -5.20 -7.89
CA GLY A 8 15.26 -6.57 -8.41
C GLY A 8 16.51 -7.36 -8.03
N THR A 9 17.48 -6.76 -7.36
CA THR A 9 18.79 -7.39 -7.12
C THR A 9 18.94 -7.99 -5.71
N ASN A 10 18.38 -7.34 -4.69
CA ASN A 10 18.53 -7.77 -3.31
C ASN A 10 17.41 -7.22 -2.40
N LEU A 11 17.29 -7.77 -1.20
CA LEU A 11 16.30 -7.40 -0.19
C LEU A 11 16.90 -6.58 0.97
N ASN A 12 17.98 -5.83 0.75
CA ASN A 12 18.73 -5.15 1.81
C ASN A 12 17.88 -4.16 2.63
N ASN A 13 16.88 -3.54 2.02
CA ASN A 13 15.99 -2.58 2.68
C ASN A 13 14.79 -3.23 3.41
N PHE A 14 14.71 -4.57 3.43
CA PHE A 14 13.60 -5.32 4.00
C PHE A 14 14.04 -6.21 5.15
N GLU A 15 13.11 -6.54 6.06
CA GLU A 15 13.41 -7.40 7.20
C GLU A 15 13.59 -8.87 6.80
N ASN A 16 12.65 -9.41 6.00
CA ASN A 16 12.75 -10.80 5.52
C ASN A 16 13.71 -10.86 4.33
N LYS A 17 14.86 -11.50 4.52
CA LYS A 17 15.90 -11.68 3.49
C LYS A 17 15.72 -12.97 2.68
N ASP A 18 14.80 -13.84 3.09
CA ASP A 18 14.66 -15.20 2.56
C ASP A 18 13.57 -15.33 1.49
N LEU A 19 12.94 -14.21 1.09
CA LEU A 19 12.00 -14.26 -0.02
C LEU A 19 12.70 -14.59 -1.33
N GLU A 20 12.06 -15.44 -2.12
CA GLU A 20 12.53 -15.79 -3.46
C GLU A 20 12.55 -14.58 -4.37
N LEU A 21 13.65 -14.40 -5.10
CA LEU A 21 13.81 -13.43 -6.18
C LEU A 21 13.78 -14.17 -7.51
N ASN A 22 12.91 -13.76 -8.42
CA ASN A 22 12.77 -14.34 -9.75
C ASN A 22 12.46 -13.25 -10.78
N ASP A 23 13.24 -13.18 -11.85
CA ASP A 23 13.11 -12.20 -12.94
C ASP A 23 13.03 -10.74 -12.44
N GLY A 24 13.87 -10.38 -11.48
CA GLY A 24 13.90 -9.02 -10.91
C GLY A 24 12.69 -8.68 -10.05
N ALA A 25 11.95 -9.68 -9.57
CA ALA A 25 10.82 -9.50 -8.68
C ALA A 25 10.98 -10.32 -7.39
N MET A 26 10.52 -9.80 -6.27
CA MET A 26 10.34 -10.58 -5.04
C MET A 26 8.97 -11.26 -5.05
N ILE A 27 8.94 -12.53 -4.61
CA ILE A 27 7.74 -13.35 -4.56
C ILE A 27 7.25 -13.46 -3.12
N MET A 28 6.00 -13.05 -2.87
CA MET A 28 5.37 -13.19 -1.56
C MET A 28 4.96 -14.66 -1.34
N ALA A 29 5.88 -15.46 -0.80
CA ALA A 29 5.66 -16.91 -0.65
C ALA A 29 5.44 -17.38 0.80
N MET A 30 6.08 -16.72 1.76
CA MET A 30 6.01 -17.12 3.18
C MET A 30 6.07 -15.91 4.11
N GLY A 31 4.92 -15.47 4.59
CA GLY A 31 4.85 -14.37 5.56
C GLY A 31 4.90 -12.97 4.91
N ASN A 32 4.62 -11.99 5.74
CA ASN A 32 4.66 -10.59 5.32
C ASN A 32 6.09 -10.11 5.12
N GLN A 33 6.23 -9.10 4.28
CA GLN A 33 7.46 -8.35 4.12
C GLN A 33 7.26 -6.94 4.67
N GLN A 34 8.29 -6.37 5.28
CA GLN A 34 8.27 -4.95 5.66
C GLN A 34 9.64 -4.31 5.50
N THR A 35 9.65 -2.99 5.36
CA THR A 35 10.88 -2.22 5.29
C THR A 35 11.57 -2.15 6.65
N ILE A 36 12.90 -2.08 6.66
CA ILE A 36 13.69 -1.80 7.87
C ILE A 36 13.45 -0.34 8.29
N ASP A 37 13.49 0.58 7.32
CA ASP A 37 13.25 1.99 7.57
C ASP A 37 11.75 2.29 7.75
N SER A 38 11.47 3.31 8.53
CA SER A 38 10.14 3.80 8.85
C SER A 38 9.81 5.07 8.07
N PHE A 39 8.58 5.18 7.59
CA PHE A 39 8.09 6.26 6.74
C PHE A 39 6.79 6.86 7.30
N GLY A 40 6.60 8.16 7.07
CA GLY A 40 5.38 8.90 7.35
C GLY A 40 4.68 9.33 6.06
N ASP A 41 4.71 10.63 5.75
CA ASP A 41 4.16 11.17 4.50
C ASP A 41 5.07 10.77 3.33
N VAL A 42 4.50 10.13 2.31
CA VAL A 42 5.29 9.58 1.20
C VAL A 42 4.56 9.61 -0.14
N GLN A 43 5.36 9.63 -1.20
CA GLN A 43 5.02 9.12 -2.51
C GLN A 43 5.66 7.74 -2.67
N LEU A 44 4.89 6.75 -3.06
CA LEU A 44 5.33 5.39 -3.32
C LEU A 44 4.99 5.00 -4.75
N HIS A 45 5.98 4.45 -5.45
CA HIS A 45 5.76 3.71 -6.70
C HIS A 45 6.04 2.23 -6.48
N ILE A 46 5.19 1.38 -7.04
CA ILE A 46 5.33 -0.07 -6.93
C ILE A 46 4.70 -0.75 -8.15
N GLU A 47 5.41 -1.72 -8.72
CA GLU A 47 4.84 -2.64 -9.69
C GLU A 47 4.55 -3.99 -9.04
N TRP A 48 3.40 -4.56 -9.35
CA TRP A 48 2.98 -5.85 -8.82
C TRP A 48 2.31 -6.73 -9.88
N LEU A 49 2.41 -8.03 -9.67
CA LEU A 49 1.86 -9.02 -10.57
C LEU A 49 1.08 -10.07 -9.77
N SER A 50 -0.20 -10.21 -10.07
CA SER A 50 -0.99 -11.33 -9.57
C SER A 50 -0.51 -12.63 -10.20
N PRO A 51 -0.50 -13.73 -9.45
CA PRO A 51 -0.25 -15.04 -10.04
C PRO A 51 -1.29 -15.35 -11.13
N THR A 52 -0.89 -16.19 -12.09
CA THR A 52 -1.76 -16.70 -13.15
C THR A 52 -3.11 -17.13 -12.58
N PRO A 53 -4.21 -16.93 -13.33
CA PRO A 53 -5.53 -17.25 -12.83
C PRO A 53 -5.58 -18.67 -12.28
N SER A 54 -5.77 -18.76 -10.97
CA SER A 54 -6.16 -20.01 -10.33
C SER A 54 -7.69 -20.14 -10.40
N GLU A 55 -8.21 -21.31 -10.11
CA GLU A 55 -9.65 -21.52 -9.90
C GLU A 55 -10.20 -20.73 -8.70
N ASN A 56 -9.32 -20.04 -7.96
CA ASN A 56 -9.67 -19.17 -6.84
C ASN A 56 -10.55 -18.00 -7.26
N SER A 57 -11.43 -17.60 -6.39
CA SER A 57 -12.38 -16.49 -6.62
C SER A 57 -12.41 -15.53 -5.45
N GLY A 58 -12.99 -14.36 -5.66
CA GLY A 58 -13.15 -13.35 -4.63
C GLY A 58 -11.81 -12.95 -4.02
N GLN A 59 -11.74 -12.92 -2.70
CA GLN A 59 -10.54 -12.51 -1.94
C GLN A 59 -9.40 -13.54 -1.94
N ASN A 60 -9.60 -14.73 -2.47
CA ASN A 60 -8.54 -15.74 -2.62
C ASN A 60 -7.81 -15.64 -3.96
N LYS A 61 -8.09 -14.61 -4.77
CA LYS A 61 -7.56 -14.46 -6.12
C LYS A 61 -6.43 -13.42 -6.13
N GLY A 62 -5.19 -13.87 -5.87
CA GLY A 62 -4.02 -12.98 -5.88
C GLY A 62 -4.09 -11.87 -4.83
N ASN A 63 -4.48 -12.22 -3.61
CA ASN A 63 -4.64 -11.27 -2.50
C ASN A 63 -3.30 -10.91 -1.87
N SER A 64 -3.11 -9.62 -1.66
CA SER A 64 -2.02 -9.01 -0.93
C SER A 64 -2.45 -7.60 -0.51
N GLY A 65 -1.54 -6.81 0.07
CA GLY A 65 -1.80 -5.43 0.47
C GLY A 65 -0.52 -4.63 0.57
N VAL A 66 -0.61 -3.35 0.21
CA VAL A 66 0.41 -2.33 0.50
C VAL A 66 -0.07 -1.57 1.73
N ILE A 67 0.60 -1.76 2.86
CA ILE A 67 0.13 -1.30 4.15
C ILE A 67 1.09 -0.23 4.70
N PHE A 68 0.71 1.02 4.56
CA PHE A 68 1.46 2.15 5.08
C PHE A 68 1.47 2.11 6.60
N MET A 69 2.66 2.33 7.18
CA MET A 69 2.87 2.29 8.63
C MET A 69 2.46 0.95 9.27
N GLY A 70 2.30 -0.13 8.48
CA GLY A 70 1.76 -1.40 8.94
C GLY A 70 0.29 -1.37 9.35
N LEU A 71 -0.43 -0.28 9.11
CA LEU A 71 -1.78 0.00 9.62
C LEU A 71 -2.80 0.38 8.53
N TYR A 72 -2.40 1.09 7.47
CA TYR A 72 -3.28 1.75 6.50
C TYR A 72 -3.12 1.09 5.12
N GLU A 73 -4.09 0.27 4.74
CA GLU A 73 -3.96 -0.63 3.60
C GLU A 73 -4.56 -0.07 2.31
N VAL A 74 -3.78 -0.13 1.24
CA VAL A 74 -4.25 -0.11 -0.14
C VAL A 74 -4.24 -1.55 -0.66
N GLN A 75 -5.41 -2.03 -1.05
CA GLN A 75 -5.61 -3.43 -1.43
C GLN A 75 -4.89 -3.79 -2.72
N VAL A 76 -4.29 -4.97 -2.73
CA VAL A 76 -3.79 -5.70 -3.91
C VAL A 76 -4.61 -6.96 -4.09
N LEU A 77 -5.24 -7.10 -5.25
CA LEU A 77 -6.09 -8.24 -5.57
C LEU A 77 -6.16 -8.43 -7.09
N ASN A 78 -6.25 -9.65 -7.59
CA ASN A 78 -6.68 -9.87 -8.96
C ASN A 78 -8.19 -9.62 -9.10
N SER A 79 -8.57 -8.36 -9.21
CA SER A 79 -9.97 -7.94 -9.39
C SER A 79 -10.42 -7.87 -10.86
N TYR A 80 -9.55 -8.28 -11.81
CA TYR A 80 -9.94 -8.35 -13.22
C TYR A 80 -11.04 -9.42 -13.42
N GLN A 81 -12.21 -8.97 -13.88
CA GLN A 81 -13.40 -9.83 -14.06
C GLN A 81 -13.73 -10.69 -12.82
N SER A 82 -13.39 -10.21 -11.62
CA SER A 82 -13.62 -10.91 -10.38
C SER A 82 -14.76 -10.29 -9.59
N LYS A 83 -15.63 -11.16 -9.06
CA LYS A 83 -16.70 -10.75 -8.16
C LYS A 83 -16.21 -10.83 -6.71
N THR A 84 -16.14 -9.69 -6.06
CA THR A 84 -15.85 -9.58 -4.63
C THR A 84 -16.54 -8.33 -4.08
N TYR A 85 -16.50 -8.14 -2.76
CA TYR A 85 -17.03 -6.90 -2.18
C TYR A 85 -16.22 -5.68 -2.67
N PRO A 86 -16.90 -4.53 -2.92
CA PRO A 86 -16.29 -3.40 -3.60
C PRO A 86 -15.06 -2.82 -2.92
N ASP A 87 -15.08 -2.71 -1.59
CA ASP A 87 -14.02 -2.16 -0.74
C ASP A 87 -12.86 -3.14 -0.45
N GLY A 88 -12.86 -4.30 -1.10
CA GLY A 88 -11.77 -5.27 -1.13
C GLY A 88 -11.20 -5.50 -2.52
N GLN A 89 -11.54 -4.67 -3.52
CA GLN A 89 -10.95 -4.72 -4.86
C GLN A 89 -9.58 -4.03 -4.92
N ALA A 90 -8.80 -4.32 -5.96
CA ALA A 90 -7.51 -3.66 -6.19
C ALA A 90 -7.64 -2.14 -6.16
N GLY A 91 -6.77 -1.45 -5.41
CA GLY A 91 -6.80 0.00 -5.23
C GLY A 91 -7.85 0.51 -4.24
N ALA A 92 -8.58 -0.37 -3.57
CA ALA A 92 -9.46 0.04 -2.48
C ALA A 92 -8.65 0.56 -1.27
N VAL A 93 -9.21 1.53 -0.55
CA VAL A 93 -8.88 1.74 0.85
C VAL A 93 -9.59 0.62 1.61
N TYR A 94 -8.82 -0.42 1.97
CA TYR A 94 -9.38 -1.72 2.38
C TYR A 94 -10.39 -1.59 3.53
N GLY A 95 -11.59 -2.12 3.31
CA GLY A 95 -12.68 -2.10 4.28
C GLY A 95 -13.34 -0.73 4.51
N VAL A 96 -12.90 0.32 3.78
CA VAL A 96 -13.39 1.71 3.98
C VAL A 96 -14.03 2.26 2.71
N ARG A 97 -13.32 2.17 1.56
CA ARG A 97 -13.77 2.78 0.32
C ARG A 97 -13.35 1.96 -0.91
N PRO A 98 -14.29 1.60 -1.78
CA PRO A 98 -13.95 0.98 -3.06
C PRO A 98 -13.16 1.94 -3.96
N PRO A 99 -12.39 1.43 -4.93
CA PRO A 99 -11.83 2.25 -5.98
C PRO A 99 -12.95 2.88 -6.82
N MET A 100 -12.72 4.10 -7.33
CA MET A 100 -13.68 4.79 -8.19
C MET A 100 -14.01 4.01 -9.47
N VAL A 101 -13.01 3.29 -9.98
CA VAL A 101 -13.13 2.38 -11.13
C VAL A 101 -12.18 1.20 -10.93
N ASN A 102 -12.49 0.04 -11.53
CA ASN A 102 -11.57 -1.09 -11.58
C ASN A 102 -10.59 -0.91 -12.75
N ALA A 103 -9.39 -0.41 -12.45
CA ALA A 103 -8.31 -0.20 -13.43
C ALA A 103 -7.39 -1.42 -13.61
N MET A 104 -7.75 -2.56 -13.06
CA MET A 104 -6.98 -3.80 -13.13
C MET A 104 -6.85 -4.31 -14.56
N ARG A 105 -5.62 -4.59 -15.01
CA ARG A 105 -5.32 -5.36 -16.22
C ARG A 105 -5.54 -6.85 -15.96
N PRO A 106 -5.65 -7.69 -17.01
CA PRO A 106 -5.70 -9.15 -16.84
C PRO A 106 -4.57 -9.66 -15.93
N ALA A 107 -4.79 -10.84 -15.31
CA ALA A 107 -3.70 -11.58 -14.67
C ALA A 107 -2.55 -11.79 -15.68
N ASP A 108 -1.35 -12.02 -15.18
CA ASP A 108 -0.10 -12.14 -15.97
C ASP A 108 0.40 -10.82 -16.58
N GLN A 109 -0.29 -9.72 -16.34
CA GLN A 109 0.19 -8.39 -16.71
C GLN A 109 0.59 -7.61 -15.46
N TRP A 110 1.73 -6.96 -15.54
CA TRP A 110 2.20 -6.08 -14.49
C TRP A 110 1.22 -4.91 -14.30
N GLN A 111 0.89 -4.69 -13.05
CA GLN A 111 0.13 -3.54 -12.56
C GLN A 111 1.11 -2.55 -11.97
N ASN A 112 0.75 -1.27 -11.94
CA ASN A 112 1.48 -0.31 -11.13
C ASN A 112 0.54 0.49 -10.22
N TYR A 113 1.07 0.87 -9.07
CA TYR A 113 0.50 1.88 -8.21
C TYR A 113 1.46 3.05 -8.06
N ASP A 114 0.93 4.26 -8.23
CA ASP A 114 1.53 5.48 -7.72
C ASP A 114 0.63 5.97 -6.60
N ILE A 115 1.17 5.98 -5.37
CA ILE A 115 0.40 6.24 -4.15
C ILE A 115 1.01 7.45 -3.43
N PHE A 116 0.15 8.40 -3.07
CA PHE A 116 0.49 9.53 -2.21
C PHE A 116 -0.22 9.33 -0.88
N PHE A 117 0.55 9.05 0.15
CA PHE A 117 0.05 8.80 1.49
C PHE A 117 0.46 9.92 2.43
N ARG A 118 -0.48 10.39 3.24
CA ARG A 118 -0.26 11.28 4.35
C ARG A 118 -0.60 10.57 5.65
N ALA A 119 0.37 10.48 6.55
CA ALA A 119 0.22 9.87 7.85
C ALA A 119 -0.74 10.68 8.75
N PRO A 120 -1.43 10.04 9.70
CA PRO A 120 -2.25 10.77 10.65
C PRO A 120 -1.39 11.61 11.59
N ARG A 121 -1.99 12.64 12.15
CA ARG A 121 -1.39 13.46 13.23
C ARG A 121 -2.24 13.33 14.48
N PHE A 122 -1.58 13.24 15.60
CA PHE A 122 -2.21 13.13 16.92
C PHE A 122 -1.85 14.36 17.75
N ASN A 123 -2.81 14.85 18.53
CA ASN A 123 -2.57 15.90 19.51
C ASN A 123 -1.90 15.33 20.77
N VAL A 124 -1.55 16.20 21.71
CA VAL A 124 -0.87 15.83 22.96
C VAL A 124 -1.70 14.93 23.86
N GLU A 125 -3.02 14.90 23.66
CA GLU A 125 -3.95 14.06 24.39
C GLU A 125 -4.13 12.67 23.77
N GLY A 126 -3.48 12.43 22.60
CA GLY A 126 -3.56 11.18 21.87
C GLY A 126 -4.79 11.04 20.98
N SER A 127 -5.58 12.09 20.82
CA SER A 127 -6.67 12.12 19.84
C SER A 127 -6.15 12.42 18.45
N VAL A 128 -6.78 11.86 17.40
CA VAL A 128 -6.43 12.19 16.03
C VAL A 128 -6.81 13.65 15.73
N ASP A 129 -5.82 14.44 15.35
CA ASP A 129 -5.98 15.82 14.91
C ASP A 129 -6.21 15.89 13.40
N THR A 130 -5.42 15.14 12.65
CA THR A 130 -5.58 14.99 11.20
C THR A 130 -5.57 13.49 10.88
N PRO A 131 -6.61 12.95 10.24
CA PRO A 131 -6.64 11.54 9.84
C PRO A 131 -5.63 11.25 8.74
N ALA A 132 -5.32 9.98 8.52
CA ALA A 132 -4.53 9.54 7.38
C ALA A 132 -5.31 9.73 6.06
N HIS A 133 -4.59 10.14 5.01
CA HIS A 133 -5.14 10.35 3.68
C HIS A 133 -4.36 9.56 2.63
N VAL A 134 -5.05 9.15 1.57
CA VAL A 134 -4.40 8.50 0.44
C VAL A 134 -5.00 8.93 -0.90
N THR A 135 -4.12 9.12 -1.88
CA THR A 135 -4.45 9.21 -3.30
C THR A 135 -3.77 8.05 -4.01
N VAL A 136 -4.50 7.31 -4.83
CA VAL A 136 -3.99 6.13 -5.56
C VAL A 136 -4.26 6.28 -7.04
N VAL A 137 -3.21 6.15 -7.82
CA VAL A 137 -3.26 6.00 -9.27
C VAL A 137 -2.89 4.55 -9.60
N HIS A 138 -3.79 3.83 -10.24
CA HIS A 138 -3.62 2.43 -10.64
C HIS A 138 -3.56 2.35 -12.16
N ASN A 139 -2.43 1.89 -12.71
CA ASN A 139 -2.19 1.81 -14.16
C ASN A 139 -2.44 3.15 -14.89
N GLY A 140 -2.06 4.28 -14.27
CA GLY A 140 -2.29 5.61 -14.79
C GLY A 140 -3.71 6.16 -14.58
N VAL A 141 -4.61 5.41 -13.94
CA VAL A 141 -5.99 5.82 -13.66
C VAL A 141 -6.14 6.19 -12.19
N LEU A 142 -6.67 7.37 -11.91
CA LEU A 142 -6.97 7.81 -10.54
C LEU A 142 -8.12 6.97 -9.97
N VAL A 143 -7.83 6.18 -8.93
CA VAL A 143 -8.81 5.28 -8.30
C VAL A 143 -9.19 5.69 -6.88
N GLN A 144 -8.33 6.47 -6.20
CA GLN A 144 -8.63 7.12 -4.92
C GLN A 144 -8.12 8.55 -4.97
N PHE A 145 -8.94 9.52 -4.56
CA PHE A 145 -8.55 10.92 -4.51
C PHE A 145 -8.71 11.47 -3.10
N ASN A 146 -7.57 11.76 -2.45
CA ASN A 146 -7.52 12.32 -1.09
C ASN A 146 -8.46 11.61 -0.10
N GLN A 147 -8.53 10.28 -0.21
CA GLN A 147 -9.46 9.48 0.59
C GLN A 147 -8.95 9.34 2.02
N ILE A 148 -9.85 9.54 2.98
CA ILE A 148 -9.58 9.45 4.42
C ILE A 148 -9.70 7.99 4.89
N TYR A 149 -8.75 7.57 5.75
CA TYR A 149 -8.90 6.39 6.59
C TYR A 149 -9.66 6.74 7.88
N ASN A 150 -10.54 5.87 8.32
CA ASN A 150 -11.27 6.04 9.59
C ASN A 150 -10.48 5.50 10.81
N GLY A 151 -9.25 5.03 10.59
CA GLY A 151 -8.36 4.35 11.51
C GLY A 151 -7.60 3.24 10.79
N PRO A 152 -6.85 2.37 11.48
CA PRO A 152 -6.21 1.20 10.90
C PRO A 152 -7.18 0.34 10.09
N SER A 153 -6.70 -0.21 8.97
CA SER A 153 -7.52 -1.10 8.12
C SER A 153 -7.79 -2.41 8.84
N GLU A 154 -9.05 -2.76 8.97
CA GLU A 154 -9.52 -4.00 9.57
C GLU A 154 -10.64 -4.62 8.74
N TRP A 155 -10.63 -5.95 8.61
CA TRP A 155 -11.68 -6.64 7.88
C TRP A 155 -13.04 -6.49 8.56
N ARG A 156 -14.03 -5.93 7.84
CA ARG A 156 -15.41 -5.72 8.29
C ARG A 156 -15.57 -4.94 9.62
N LYS A 157 -14.63 -4.08 9.94
CA LYS A 157 -14.69 -3.21 11.10
C LYS A 157 -14.27 -1.81 10.72
N ASN A 158 -14.82 -0.83 11.41
CA ASN A 158 -14.29 0.52 11.38
C ASN A 158 -13.06 0.56 12.30
N GLY A 159 -11.93 0.93 11.74
CA GLY A 159 -10.73 1.16 12.52
C GLY A 159 -10.96 2.29 13.53
N VAL A 160 -10.26 2.21 14.65
CA VAL A 160 -10.24 3.27 15.65
C VAL A 160 -8.82 3.76 15.78
N TYR A 161 -8.60 5.05 15.57
CA TYR A 161 -7.29 5.66 15.75
C TYR A 161 -6.78 5.47 17.17
N LYS A 162 -5.53 5.04 17.28
CA LYS A 162 -4.73 5.04 18.51
C LYS A 162 -3.41 5.72 18.22
N PRO A 163 -2.88 6.53 19.14
CA PRO A 163 -1.60 7.18 18.96
C PRO A 163 -0.51 6.18 18.63
N HIS A 164 0.31 6.51 17.67
CA HIS A 164 1.50 5.75 17.27
C HIS A 164 2.59 6.71 16.80
N ALA A 165 3.77 6.22 16.54
CA ALA A 165 4.88 7.04 16.03
C ALA A 165 4.53 7.67 14.68
N ASP A 166 5.13 8.84 14.39
CA ASP A 166 4.93 9.60 13.14
C ASP A 166 5.43 8.87 11.91
N LYS A 167 6.33 7.90 12.08
CA LYS A 167 6.89 7.04 11.05
C LYS A 167 6.90 5.60 11.53
N LEU A 168 6.48 4.69 10.68
CA LEU A 168 6.51 3.24 10.90
C LEU A 168 6.85 2.54 9.57
N PRO A 169 7.27 1.26 9.58
CA PRO A 169 7.62 0.53 8.36
C PRO A 169 6.46 0.41 7.37
N LEU A 170 6.80 0.42 6.08
CA LEU A 170 5.91 0.02 5.00
C LEU A 170 5.87 -1.51 4.94
N LYS A 171 4.66 -2.09 4.86
CA LYS A 171 4.46 -3.53 4.88
C LYS A 171 3.76 -4.01 3.60
N PHE A 172 4.21 -5.16 3.12
CA PHE A 172 3.56 -5.93 2.04
C PHE A 172 2.97 -7.20 2.65
N GLN A 173 1.68 -7.38 2.45
CA GLN A 173 0.97 -8.51 3.03
C GLN A 173 1.19 -9.77 2.21
N TRP A 174 1.42 -10.90 2.89
CA TRP A 174 1.24 -12.23 2.33
C TRP A 174 -0.13 -12.79 2.74
N HIS A 175 -0.91 -13.21 1.76
CA HIS A 175 -2.25 -13.77 1.99
C HIS A 175 -2.46 -15.05 1.16
N ASN A 176 -1.60 -16.04 1.38
CA ASN A 176 -1.63 -17.36 0.69
C ASN A 176 -1.60 -17.25 -0.86
N SER A 177 -1.07 -16.17 -1.38
CA SER A 177 -0.94 -15.90 -2.81
C SER A 177 0.46 -15.43 -3.15
N PRO A 178 1.13 -16.02 -4.16
CA PRO A 178 2.47 -15.64 -4.57
C PRO A 178 2.45 -14.41 -5.47
N VAL A 179 1.93 -13.29 -4.93
CA VAL A 179 2.00 -11.99 -5.61
C VAL A 179 3.46 -11.59 -5.75
N LYS A 180 3.83 -11.10 -6.92
CA LYS A 180 5.18 -10.60 -7.19
C LYS A 180 5.21 -9.08 -7.11
N TYR A 181 6.34 -8.55 -6.62
CA TYR A 181 6.59 -7.12 -6.55
C TYR A 181 7.95 -6.78 -7.15
N ARG A 182 8.04 -5.64 -7.86
CA ARG A 182 9.28 -5.10 -8.40
C ARG A 182 9.23 -3.57 -8.51
N ASN A 183 10.34 -2.97 -8.87
CA ASN A 183 10.47 -1.52 -9.13
C ASN A 183 9.81 -0.70 -8.01
N ILE A 184 10.30 -0.89 -6.78
CA ILE A 184 9.74 -0.23 -5.60
C ILE A 184 10.63 0.93 -5.22
N TRP A 185 10.10 2.14 -5.27
CA TRP A 185 10.77 3.30 -4.73
C TRP A 185 9.81 4.17 -3.92
N ILE A 186 10.36 4.85 -2.93
CA ILE A 186 9.62 5.71 -2.02
C ILE A 186 10.31 7.07 -1.93
N ARG A 187 9.52 8.12 -1.84
CA ARG A 187 9.99 9.49 -1.64
C ARG A 187 9.30 10.08 -0.42
N PRO A 188 10.03 10.36 0.68
CA PRO A 188 9.48 11.09 1.82
C PRO A 188 9.01 12.49 1.40
N LEU A 189 7.87 12.92 1.94
CA LEU A 189 7.28 14.24 1.68
C LEU A 189 7.34 15.16 2.89
N ASP A 190 7.99 14.76 3.96
CA ASP A 190 8.04 15.49 5.24
C ASP A 190 8.63 16.89 5.10
N GLU A 191 9.57 17.09 4.18
CA GLU A 191 10.21 18.39 3.94
C GLU A 191 9.23 19.43 3.39
N TYR A 192 8.18 18.98 2.69
CA TYR A 192 7.19 19.85 2.08
C TYR A 192 6.10 20.28 3.08
N SER A 193 5.82 19.48 4.11
CA SER A 193 4.86 19.83 5.16
C SER A 193 5.35 20.95 6.06
N ASN A 194 6.66 21.18 6.12
CA ASN A 194 7.27 22.26 6.91
C ASN A 194 7.31 23.62 6.19
N LEU A 195 7.08 23.66 4.87
CA LEU A 195 7.07 24.91 4.11
C LEU A 195 5.86 25.79 4.44
N ASP A 196 4.72 25.20 4.77
CA ASP A 196 3.49 25.91 5.11
C ASP A 196 3.56 26.60 6.50
N ALA A 197 4.36 26.08 7.41
CA ALA A 197 4.52 26.66 8.76
C ALA A 197 5.31 27.97 8.76
N ASN A 198 6.16 28.20 7.76
CA ASN A 198 7.01 29.38 7.63
C ASN A 198 6.50 30.43 6.64
N SER A 199 5.39 30.16 5.92
CA SER A 199 4.85 31.08 4.90
C SER A 199 3.90 32.17 5.47
N LYS A 200 3.71 32.23 6.77
CA LYS A 200 3.07 33.39 7.42
C LYS A 200 4.08 34.49 7.64
N ARG A 201 4.44 35.17 6.57
CA ARG A 201 5.05 36.53 6.62
C ARG A 201 4.15 37.50 5.89
#